data_46cc9d342a34df9ed17e81bdc1de0a8f
#
_entry.id   46cc9d342a34df9ed17e81bdc1de0a8f
#
_cell.length_a   1.000
_cell.length_b   1.000
_cell.length_c   1.000
_cell.angle_alpha   90.00
_cell.angle_beta   90.00
_cell.angle_gamma   90.00
#
_symmetry.space_group_name_H-M   'P 1'
#
loop_
_entity.id
_entity.type
_entity.pdbx_description
1 polymer ?
#
loop_
_entity_poly.entity_id
_entity_poly.type
_entity_poly.pdbx_seq_one_letter_code
_entity_poly.pdbx_strand_id
1 'polypeptide(L)'
;MKNIFVTILILLLAIQLIAAEKVGDFKLENIDGKQVKLSDFQKEGLVILDFWATWCVPCKNGLPKLNELQEKYDNVNVLAINVDKPRKKSNAISHVKSNRFSFHVLFDTKKVVQKQFSITNIPRTLIIDQDGTIIYDHTGYQRGDEKHYEEVIIKWLKEQETKKLETDIKEIEQTEIEEPENNLVR
;
A
#
# COMPACT_ATOMS: atom_id res chain seq x y z
N MET A 1 23.91 -40.66 3.68
CA MET A 1 23.96 -39.60 2.66
C MET A 1 22.61 -39.38 2.00
N LYS A 2 21.86 -40.43 1.61
CA LYS A 2 20.56 -40.33 0.93
C LYS A 2 19.48 -39.56 1.75
N ASN A 3 19.45 -39.76 3.08
CA ASN A 3 18.46 -39.11 3.97
C ASN A 3 18.76 -37.62 4.22
N ILE A 4 20.03 -37.19 4.13
CA ILE A 4 20.42 -35.76 4.28
C ILE A 4 19.99 -34.98 3.05
N PHE A 5 20.11 -35.55 1.85
CA PHE A 5 19.64 -34.91 0.62
C PHE A 5 18.11 -34.72 0.61
N VAL A 6 17.36 -35.70 1.11
CA VAL A 6 15.90 -35.63 1.22
C VAL A 6 15.47 -34.59 2.23
N THR A 7 16.13 -34.49 3.38
CA THR A 7 15.84 -33.44 4.38
C THR A 7 16.16 -32.03 3.88
N ILE A 8 17.28 -31.86 3.18
CA ILE A 8 17.64 -30.55 2.58
C ILE A 8 16.65 -30.19 1.47
N LEU A 9 16.23 -31.13 0.65
CA LEU A 9 15.23 -30.88 -0.41
C LEU A 9 13.86 -30.50 0.17
N ILE A 10 13.43 -31.14 1.27
CA ILE A 10 12.17 -30.79 1.96
C ILE A 10 12.30 -29.43 2.62
N LEU A 11 13.45 -29.08 3.21
CA LEU A 11 13.70 -27.76 3.79
C LEU A 11 13.70 -26.64 2.74
N LEU A 12 14.29 -26.88 1.57
CA LEU A 12 14.29 -25.97 0.42
C LEU A 12 12.87 -25.80 -0.18
N LEU A 13 12.07 -26.87 -0.20
CA LEU A 13 10.69 -26.81 -0.65
C LEU A 13 9.79 -26.03 0.33
N ALA A 14 10.07 -26.09 1.64
CA ALA A 14 9.30 -25.38 2.67
C ALA A 14 9.56 -23.86 2.66
N ILE A 15 10.72 -23.41 2.19
CA ILE A 15 11.06 -21.98 2.09
C ILE A 15 10.26 -21.27 0.97
N GLN A 16 9.76 -22.01 -0.01
CA GLN A 16 8.97 -21.41 -1.11
C GLN A 16 7.50 -21.16 -0.77
N LEU A 17 7.01 -21.54 0.42
CA LEU A 17 5.59 -21.46 0.76
C LEU A 17 5.17 -20.16 1.43
N ILE A 18 6.06 -19.19 1.63
CA ILE A 18 5.72 -17.85 2.14
C ILE A 18 5.82 -16.86 0.97
N ALA A 19 5.08 -17.11 -0.08
CA ALA A 19 4.80 -16.08 -1.06
C ALA A 19 3.77 -15.13 -0.42
N ALA A 20 4.22 -13.94 -0.01
CA ALA A 20 3.32 -12.89 0.42
C ALA A 20 2.29 -12.65 -0.69
N GLU A 21 1.02 -12.63 -0.33
CA GLU A 21 -0.08 -12.48 -1.29
C GLU A 21 0.03 -11.11 -1.94
N LYS A 22 0.39 -11.09 -3.23
CA LYS A 22 0.45 -9.86 -4.02
C LYS A 22 -0.94 -9.53 -4.55
N VAL A 23 -1.34 -8.28 -4.35
CA VAL A 23 -2.62 -7.80 -4.87
C VAL A 23 -2.56 -7.64 -6.38
N GLY A 24 -3.61 -8.06 -7.06
CA GLY A 24 -3.79 -7.75 -8.48
C GLY A 24 -4.17 -6.28 -8.68
N ASP A 25 -3.71 -5.69 -9.79
CA ASP A 25 -4.09 -4.34 -10.16
C ASP A 25 -5.60 -4.22 -10.39
N PHE A 26 -6.15 -3.05 -10.12
CA PHE A 26 -7.55 -2.73 -10.39
C PHE A 26 -7.68 -1.32 -10.97
N LYS A 27 -8.85 -1.05 -11.55
CA LYS A 27 -9.18 0.24 -12.14
C LYS A 27 -10.55 0.70 -11.64
N LEU A 28 -10.60 1.89 -11.04
CA LEU A 28 -11.82 2.51 -10.53
C LEU A 28 -11.94 3.96 -10.99
N GLU A 29 -13.17 4.46 -11.00
CA GLU A 29 -13.46 5.85 -11.26
C GLU A 29 -13.18 6.70 -10.01
N ASN A 30 -12.47 7.82 -10.17
CA ASN A 30 -12.23 8.77 -9.10
C ASN A 30 -13.36 9.82 -8.99
N ILE A 31 -13.17 10.79 -8.07
CA ILE A 31 -14.14 11.86 -7.79
C ILE A 31 -14.43 12.76 -9.01
N ASP A 32 -13.47 12.87 -9.95
CA ASP A 32 -13.56 13.68 -11.15
C ASP A 32 -14.09 12.90 -12.36
N GLY A 33 -14.48 11.65 -12.18
CA GLY A 33 -14.96 10.77 -13.24
C GLY A 33 -13.85 10.12 -14.08
N LYS A 34 -12.58 10.29 -13.70
CA LYS A 34 -11.45 9.69 -14.39
C LYS A 34 -11.18 8.28 -13.87
N GLN A 35 -10.77 7.40 -14.79
CA GLN A 35 -10.33 6.06 -14.43
C GLN A 35 -8.87 6.09 -13.98
N VAL A 36 -8.60 5.57 -12.78
CA VAL A 36 -7.26 5.45 -12.19
C VAL A 36 -6.98 4.00 -11.79
N LYS A 37 -5.72 3.61 -11.78
CA LYS A 37 -5.27 2.25 -11.42
C LYS A 37 -4.58 2.28 -10.06
N LEU A 38 -4.60 1.15 -9.34
CA LEU A 38 -3.80 0.96 -8.14
C LEU A 38 -2.32 1.14 -8.44
N SER A 39 -1.84 0.56 -9.55
CA SER A 39 -0.44 0.63 -9.97
C SER A 39 0.08 2.05 -10.23
N ASP A 40 -0.78 3.03 -10.48
CA ASP A 40 -0.38 4.42 -10.65
C ASP A 40 0.17 4.99 -9.31
N PHE A 41 -0.43 4.62 -8.19
CA PHE A 41 -0.07 5.07 -6.84
C PHE A 41 1.05 4.23 -6.21
N GLN A 42 1.11 2.93 -6.48
CA GLN A 42 2.15 2.05 -5.94
C GLN A 42 3.56 2.46 -6.35
N LYS A 43 3.73 3.05 -7.54
CA LYS A 43 5.03 3.56 -8.02
C LYS A 43 5.54 4.72 -7.17
N GLU A 44 4.66 5.44 -6.50
CA GLU A 44 4.98 6.63 -5.71
C GLU A 44 5.26 6.31 -4.23
N GLY A 45 4.89 5.09 -3.76
CA GLY A 45 5.13 4.71 -2.37
C GLY A 45 4.14 3.69 -1.81
N LEU A 46 3.89 3.78 -0.51
CA LEU A 46 2.86 2.99 0.17
C LEU A 46 1.46 3.40 -0.26
N VAL A 47 0.58 2.43 -0.37
CA VAL A 47 -0.84 2.67 -0.64
C VAL A 47 -1.68 2.18 0.54
N ILE A 48 -2.52 3.06 1.09
CA ILE A 48 -3.53 2.71 2.08
C ILE A 48 -4.87 2.63 1.36
N LEU A 49 -5.44 1.42 1.25
CA LEU A 49 -6.80 1.22 0.78
C LEU A 49 -7.74 1.22 1.97
N ASP A 50 -8.71 2.15 2.02
CA ASP A 50 -9.76 2.16 3.04
C ASP A 50 -11.14 2.02 2.39
N PHE A 51 -11.84 0.94 2.71
CA PHE A 51 -13.18 0.66 2.20
C PHE A 51 -14.23 1.29 3.13
N TRP A 52 -15.00 2.23 2.59
CA TRP A 52 -15.94 3.02 3.37
C TRP A 52 -17.28 3.28 2.68
N ALA A 53 -18.27 3.73 3.44
CA ALA A 53 -19.56 4.17 2.90
C ALA A 53 -20.15 5.35 3.71
N THR A 54 -21.04 6.11 3.10
CA THR A 54 -21.65 7.29 3.72
C THR A 54 -22.53 6.97 4.95
N TRP A 55 -23.05 5.76 5.04
CA TRP A 55 -23.85 5.26 6.15
C TRP A 55 -23.01 4.61 7.28
N CYS A 56 -21.72 4.37 7.06
CA CYS A 56 -20.81 3.74 8.00
C CYS A 56 -20.25 4.78 8.97
N VAL A 57 -20.75 4.79 10.20
CA VAL A 57 -20.30 5.75 11.24
C VAL A 57 -18.83 5.54 11.61
N PRO A 58 -18.34 4.31 11.94
CA PRO A 58 -16.93 4.13 12.26
C PRO A 58 -16.00 4.51 11.09
N CYS A 59 -16.40 4.26 9.83
CA CYS A 59 -15.64 4.72 8.67
C CYS A 59 -15.42 6.24 8.70
N LYS A 60 -16.51 7.01 8.89
CA LYS A 60 -16.43 8.47 8.94
C LYS A 60 -15.57 9.01 10.10
N ASN A 61 -15.44 8.26 11.17
CA ASN A 61 -14.55 8.61 12.27
C ASN A 61 -13.06 8.36 11.93
N GLY A 62 -12.76 7.37 11.09
CA GLY A 62 -11.41 7.04 10.64
C GLY A 62 -10.90 7.96 9.53
N LEU A 63 -11.78 8.39 8.59
CA LEU A 63 -11.37 9.18 7.42
C LEU A 63 -10.52 10.43 7.76
N PRO A 64 -10.81 11.24 8.79
CA PRO A 64 -9.96 12.36 9.15
C PRO A 64 -8.53 11.93 9.53
N LYS A 65 -8.37 10.77 10.16
CA LYS A 65 -7.07 10.24 10.55
C LYS A 65 -6.26 9.73 9.37
N LEU A 66 -6.93 9.11 8.41
CA LEU A 66 -6.31 8.76 7.13
C LEU A 66 -5.87 10.01 6.35
N ASN A 67 -6.64 11.09 6.43
CA ASN A 67 -6.26 12.36 5.81
C ASN A 67 -5.01 12.97 6.48
N GLU A 68 -4.91 12.91 7.81
CA GLU A 68 -3.72 13.34 8.54
C GLU A 68 -2.47 12.55 8.08
N LEU A 69 -2.59 11.24 7.82
CA LEU A 69 -1.49 10.41 7.32
C LEU A 69 -1.12 10.78 5.87
N GLN A 70 -2.11 11.02 5.00
CA GLN A 70 -1.87 11.50 3.63
C GLN A 70 -1.11 12.83 3.61
N GLU A 71 -1.44 13.76 4.50
CA GLU A 71 -0.80 15.08 4.57
C GLU A 71 0.57 15.05 5.25
N LYS A 72 0.81 14.05 6.08
CA LYS A 72 2.05 13.93 6.86
C LYS A 72 3.19 13.25 6.10
N TYR A 73 2.87 12.32 5.19
CA TYR A 73 3.86 11.47 4.54
C TYR A 73 3.74 11.55 3.01
N ASP A 74 4.71 12.17 2.34
CA ASP A 74 4.73 12.35 0.88
C ASP A 74 4.73 11.02 0.11
N ASN A 75 5.28 9.95 0.70
CA ASN A 75 5.37 8.62 0.10
C ASN A 75 4.19 7.70 0.49
N VAL A 76 3.06 8.27 0.92
CA VAL A 76 1.86 7.52 1.30
C VAL A 76 0.68 8.02 0.48
N ASN A 77 0.04 7.13 -0.24
CA ASN A 77 -1.17 7.41 -1.01
C ASN A 77 -2.39 6.76 -0.37
N VAL A 78 -3.31 7.56 0.16
CA VAL A 78 -4.57 7.05 0.70
C VAL A 78 -5.62 7.00 -0.40
N LEU A 79 -6.13 5.81 -0.68
CA LEU A 79 -7.22 5.54 -1.62
C LEU A 79 -8.48 5.14 -0.84
N ALA A 80 -9.34 6.10 -0.56
CA ALA A 80 -10.63 5.88 0.10
C ALA A 80 -11.64 5.31 -0.91
N ILE A 81 -11.83 3.98 -0.88
CA ILE A 81 -12.71 3.25 -1.80
C ILE A 81 -14.14 3.28 -1.27
N ASN A 82 -14.97 4.09 -1.91
CA ASN A 82 -16.38 4.19 -1.55
C ASN A 82 -17.18 3.03 -2.14
N VAL A 83 -17.89 2.30 -1.29
CA VAL A 83 -18.69 1.11 -1.64
C VAL A 83 -20.21 1.36 -1.62
N ASP A 84 -20.63 2.61 -1.59
CA ASP A 84 -22.03 2.98 -1.70
C ASP A 84 -22.65 2.54 -3.04
N LYS A 85 -23.97 2.37 -3.04
CA LYS A 85 -24.71 2.18 -4.31
C LYS A 85 -24.55 3.40 -5.21
N PRO A 86 -24.63 3.27 -6.55
CA PRO A 86 -24.41 4.37 -7.51
C PRO A 86 -25.20 5.65 -7.19
N ARG A 87 -26.44 5.50 -6.74
CA ARG A 87 -27.34 6.64 -6.36
C ARG A 87 -26.83 7.47 -5.18
N LYS A 88 -25.86 6.97 -4.40
CA LYS A 88 -25.27 7.65 -3.23
C LYS A 88 -23.91 8.29 -3.51
N LYS A 89 -23.40 8.18 -4.74
CA LYS A 89 -22.11 8.74 -5.14
C LYS A 89 -22.00 10.25 -4.82
N SER A 90 -23.07 11.03 -5.10
CA SER A 90 -23.10 12.47 -4.79
C SER A 90 -22.96 12.77 -3.30
N ASN A 91 -23.54 11.91 -2.44
CA ASN A 91 -23.43 12.06 -0.99
C ASN A 91 -21.97 11.84 -0.52
N ALA A 92 -21.28 10.83 -1.09
CA ALA A 92 -19.88 10.59 -0.80
C ALA A 92 -19.00 11.76 -1.24
N ILE A 93 -19.21 12.27 -2.45
CA ILE A 93 -18.52 13.47 -2.96
C ILE A 93 -18.74 14.68 -2.04
N SER A 94 -19.98 14.93 -1.64
CA SER A 94 -20.32 16.04 -0.75
C SER A 94 -19.64 15.89 0.62
N HIS A 95 -19.60 14.67 1.16
CA HIS A 95 -18.96 14.39 2.44
C HIS A 95 -17.45 14.69 2.38
N VAL A 96 -16.76 14.22 1.34
CA VAL A 96 -15.33 14.44 1.16
C VAL A 96 -15.00 15.92 0.98
N LYS A 97 -15.74 16.61 0.11
CA LYS A 97 -15.54 18.05 -0.15
C LYS A 97 -15.83 18.94 1.06
N SER A 98 -16.90 18.67 1.82
CA SER A 98 -17.21 19.45 3.03
C SER A 98 -16.20 19.27 4.15
N ASN A 99 -15.54 18.13 4.25
CA ASN A 99 -14.45 17.89 5.20
C ASN A 99 -13.07 18.31 4.65
N ARG A 100 -12.97 18.73 3.39
CA ARG A 100 -11.71 19.15 2.72
C ARG A 100 -10.63 18.08 2.74
N PHE A 101 -11.02 16.81 2.61
CA PHE A 101 -10.05 15.73 2.55
C PHE A 101 -9.22 15.79 1.27
N SER A 102 -7.91 15.59 1.40
CA SER A 102 -6.90 15.65 0.33
C SER A 102 -6.62 14.28 -0.31
N PHE A 103 -7.03 13.18 0.34
CA PHE A 103 -6.83 11.83 -0.16
C PHE A 103 -7.64 11.52 -1.43
N HIS A 104 -7.24 10.48 -2.14
CA HIS A 104 -7.93 10.03 -3.35
C HIS A 104 -9.20 9.25 -3.04
N VAL A 105 -10.31 9.62 -3.68
CA VAL A 105 -11.60 8.92 -3.54
C VAL A 105 -11.92 8.15 -4.80
N LEU A 106 -12.13 6.85 -4.65
CA LEU A 106 -12.47 5.93 -5.72
C LEU A 106 -13.84 5.29 -5.47
N PHE A 107 -14.57 4.96 -6.54
CA PHE A 107 -15.92 4.43 -6.45
C PHE A 107 -16.01 2.99 -6.95
N ASP A 108 -16.20 2.04 -6.04
CA ASP A 108 -16.42 0.63 -6.36
C ASP A 108 -17.93 0.29 -6.41
N THR A 109 -18.69 1.05 -7.21
CA THR A 109 -20.15 0.89 -7.35
C THR A 109 -20.59 -0.48 -7.88
N LYS A 110 -19.69 -1.21 -8.54
CA LYS A 110 -19.90 -2.56 -9.08
C LYS A 110 -19.37 -3.67 -8.18
N LYS A 111 -18.79 -3.31 -7.04
CA LYS A 111 -18.19 -4.25 -6.07
C LYS A 111 -17.10 -5.14 -6.65
N VAL A 112 -16.34 -4.65 -7.61
CA VAL A 112 -15.26 -5.40 -8.27
C VAL A 112 -14.09 -5.54 -7.30
N VAL A 113 -13.65 -4.43 -6.72
CA VAL A 113 -12.51 -4.39 -5.79
C VAL A 113 -12.91 -4.98 -4.44
N GLN A 114 -14.13 -4.73 -3.95
CA GLN A 114 -14.65 -5.42 -2.78
C GLN A 114 -14.56 -6.96 -2.89
N LYS A 115 -14.90 -7.51 -4.06
CA LYS A 115 -14.81 -8.96 -4.30
C LYS A 115 -13.37 -9.42 -4.39
N GLN A 116 -12.52 -8.68 -5.12
CA GLN A 116 -11.11 -9.00 -5.30
C GLN A 116 -10.38 -9.14 -3.96
N PHE A 117 -10.66 -8.25 -3.00
CA PHE A 117 -10.07 -8.25 -1.66
C PHE A 117 -10.93 -8.95 -0.60
N SER A 118 -11.98 -9.68 -1.01
CA SER A 118 -12.91 -10.38 -0.09
C SER A 118 -13.45 -9.49 1.04
N ILE A 119 -13.74 -8.21 0.73
CA ILE A 119 -14.23 -7.25 1.71
C ILE A 119 -15.70 -7.52 2.05
N THR A 120 -15.95 -8.06 3.23
CA THR A 120 -17.30 -8.37 3.73
C THR A 120 -17.80 -7.32 4.73
N ASN A 121 -16.89 -6.71 5.48
CA ASN A 121 -17.19 -5.70 6.49
C ASN A 121 -16.40 -4.43 6.25
N ILE A 122 -16.95 -3.29 6.63
CA ILE A 122 -16.33 -1.96 6.57
C ILE A 122 -16.41 -1.24 7.92
N PRO A 123 -15.44 -0.35 8.24
CA PRO A 123 -14.25 -0.07 7.45
C PRO A 123 -13.33 -1.28 7.37
N ARG A 124 -12.62 -1.39 6.27
CA ARG A 124 -11.49 -2.31 6.11
C ARG A 124 -10.33 -1.52 5.55
N THR A 125 -9.23 -1.50 6.29
CA THR A 125 -8.01 -0.78 5.92
C THR A 125 -6.91 -1.78 5.58
N LEU A 126 -6.37 -1.68 4.37
CA LEU A 126 -5.22 -2.46 3.91
C LEU A 126 -4.07 -1.50 3.64
N ILE A 127 -2.84 -1.85 4.04
CA ILE A 127 -1.63 -1.14 3.63
C ILE A 127 -0.85 -2.05 2.71
N ILE A 128 -0.54 -1.53 1.52
CA ILE A 128 0.10 -2.26 0.43
C ILE A 128 1.41 -1.58 0.10
N ASP A 129 2.48 -2.35 -0.01
CA ASP A 129 3.79 -1.83 -0.42
C ASP A 129 3.91 -1.65 -1.95
N GLN A 130 5.05 -1.12 -2.39
CA GLN A 130 5.33 -0.88 -3.82
C GLN A 130 5.35 -2.16 -4.66
N ASP A 131 5.62 -3.31 -4.03
CA ASP A 131 5.65 -4.62 -4.70
C ASP A 131 4.25 -5.24 -4.82
N GLY A 132 3.24 -4.60 -4.26
CA GLY A 132 1.87 -5.10 -4.21
C GLY A 132 1.60 -6.06 -3.06
N THR A 133 2.48 -6.14 -2.07
CA THR A 133 2.30 -6.99 -0.89
C THR A 133 1.41 -6.29 0.14
N ILE A 134 0.42 -6.98 0.67
CA ILE A 134 -0.35 -6.49 1.82
C ILE A 134 0.52 -6.67 3.07
N ILE A 135 0.96 -5.55 3.65
CA ILE A 135 1.79 -5.52 4.87
C ILE A 135 0.99 -5.22 6.13
N TYR A 136 -0.27 -4.81 5.98
CA TYR A 136 -1.21 -4.60 7.07
C TYR A 136 -2.64 -4.79 6.59
N ASP A 137 -3.48 -5.39 7.45
CA ASP A 137 -4.88 -5.67 7.18
C ASP A 137 -5.70 -5.58 8.47
N HIS A 138 -6.66 -4.66 8.50
CA HIS A 138 -7.49 -4.40 9.67
C HIS A 138 -8.96 -4.17 9.32
N THR A 139 -9.85 -4.75 10.11
CA THR A 139 -11.31 -4.57 9.98
C THR A 139 -11.87 -3.81 11.17
N GLY A 140 -12.65 -2.80 10.89
CA GLY A 140 -13.21 -1.89 11.90
C GLY A 140 -12.37 -0.63 12.04
N TYR A 141 -12.85 0.30 12.87
CA TYR A 141 -12.10 1.46 13.31
C TYR A 141 -12.50 1.86 14.71
N GLN A 142 -11.51 1.97 15.58
CA GLN A 142 -11.60 2.56 16.91
C GLN A 142 -10.56 3.69 17.02
N ARG A 143 -10.84 4.68 17.87
CA ARG A 143 -9.90 5.77 18.11
C ARG A 143 -8.59 5.21 18.66
N GLY A 144 -7.49 5.46 17.97
CA GLY A 144 -6.17 4.93 18.27
C GLY A 144 -5.63 3.96 17.24
N ASP A 145 -6.49 3.36 16.39
CA ASP A 145 -6.05 2.44 15.33
C ASP A 145 -5.11 3.12 14.33
N GLU A 146 -5.28 4.43 14.13
CA GLU A 146 -4.40 5.25 13.29
C GLU A 146 -2.93 5.20 13.70
N LYS A 147 -2.63 4.93 14.98
CA LYS A 147 -1.26 4.76 15.46
C LYS A 147 -0.60 3.50 14.91
N HIS A 148 -1.37 2.42 14.77
CA HIS A 148 -0.86 1.19 14.18
C HIS A 148 -0.60 1.37 12.68
N TYR A 149 -1.44 2.13 11.96
CA TYR A 149 -1.18 2.48 10.57
C TYR A 149 0.12 3.26 10.45
N GLU A 150 0.32 4.23 11.32
CA GLU A 150 1.53 5.05 11.35
C GLU A 150 2.79 4.25 11.72
N GLU A 151 2.71 3.32 12.67
CA GLU A 151 3.80 2.40 13.01
C GLU A 151 4.25 1.58 11.79
N VAL A 152 3.29 1.06 11.00
CA VAL A 152 3.57 0.33 9.76
C VAL A 152 4.25 1.23 8.72
N ILE A 153 3.76 2.46 8.54
CA ILE A 153 4.35 3.44 7.63
C ILE A 153 5.80 3.74 8.02
N ILE A 154 6.04 4.06 9.30
CA ILE A 154 7.38 4.39 9.81
C ILE A 154 8.36 3.21 9.63
N LYS A 155 7.90 2.00 9.90
CA LYS A 155 8.71 0.79 9.69
C LYS A 155 9.09 0.64 8.24
N TRP A 156 8.14 0.75 7.33
CA TRP A 156 8.36 0.66 5.89
C TRP A 156 9.33 1.73 5.39
N LEU A 157 9.17 2.99 5.82
CA LEU A 157 10.07 4.10 5.44
C LEU A 157 11.52 3.82 5.85
N LYS A 158 11.75 3.32 7.06
CA LYS A 158 13.09 2.92 7.53
C LYS A 158 13.70 1.80 6.68
N GLU A 159 12.87 0.82 6.28
CA GLU A 159 13.33 -0.26 5.41
C GLU A 159 13.71 0.25 4.01
N GLN A 160 12.98 1.23 3.47
CA GLN A 160 13.33 1.86 2.18
C GLN A 160 14.63 2.66 2.26
N GLU A 161 14.82 3.41 3.35
CA GLU A 161 16.05 4.17 3.59
C GLU A 161 17.27 3.24 3.68
N THR A 162 17.15 2.13 4.42
CA THR A 162 18.21 1.12 4.52
C THR A 162 18.53 0.50 3.16
N LYS A 163 17.52 0.09 2.40
CA LYS A 163 17.72 -0.47 1.04
C LYS A 163 18.41 0.51 0.10
N LYS A 164 18.05 1.80 0.18
CA LYS A 164 18.67 2.83 -0.63
C LYS A 164 20.15 2.98 -0.29
N LEU A 165 20.50 3.05 1.01
CA LEU A 165 21.89 3.13 1.46
C LEU A 165 22.71 1.93 0.98
N GLU A 166 22.16 0.72 1.08
CA GLU A 166 22.84 -0.51 0.60
C GLU A 166 23.07 -0.48 -0.93
N THR A 167 22.15 0.11 -1.69
CA THR A 167 22.29 0.26 -3.14
C THR A 167 23.36 1.29 -3.48
N ASP A 168 23.33 2.45 -2.82
CA ASP A 168 24.30 3.51 -3.01
C ASP A 168 25.74 3.05 -2.68
N ILE A 169 25.91 2.24 -1.61
CA ILE A 169 27.20 1.65 -1.24
C ILE A 169 27.71 0.69 -2.35
N LYS A 170 26.84 -0.19 -2.86
CA LYS A 170 27.23 -1.13 -3.92
C LYS A 170 27.62 -0.44 -5.22
N GLU A 171 26.94 0.66 -5.58
CA GLU A 171 27.30 1.46 -6.75
C GLU A 171 28.66 2.12 -6.59
N ILE A 172 29.00 2.62 -5.38
CA ILE A 172 30.31 3.21 -5.10
C ILE A 172 31.42 2.13 -5.19
N GLU A 173 31.20 0.97 -4.57
CA GLU A 173 32.16 -0.14 -4.61
C GLU A 173 32.42 -0.63 -6.05
N GLN A 174 31.40 -0.65 -6.91
CA GLN A 174 31.55 -1.03 -8.32
C GLN A 174 32.33 0.02 -9.12
N THR A 175 32.11 1.31 -8.88
CA THR A 175 32.84 2.39 -9.57
C THR A 175 34.32 2.44 -9.17
N GLU A 176 34.67 2.13 -7.91
CA GLU A 176 36.07 2.06 -7.47
C GLU A 176 36.85 0.86 -8.08
N ILE A 177 36.16 -0.23 -8.41
CA ILE A 177 36.77 -1.42 -9.05
C ILE A 177 37.00 -1.19 -10.55
N GLU A 178 36.22 -0.34 -11.21
CA GLU A 178 36.30 -0.07 -12.65
C GLU A 178 37.28 1.05 -13.03
N GLU A 179 37.93 1.77 -12.09
CA GLU A 179 39.03 2.67 -12.43
C GLU A 179 40.30 1.84 -12.78
N PRO A 180 40.67 1.71 -14.07
CA PRO A 180 41.89 0.98 -14.42
C PRO A 180 43.11 1.78 -13.96
N GLU A 181 44.09 1.10 -13.36
CA GLU A 181 45.48 1.53 -13.15
C GLU A 181 46.11 2.03 -14.46
N ASN A 182 45.74 3.20 -14.92
CA ASN A 182 46.32 3.77 -16.15
C ASN A 182 47.06 5.09 -15.89
N ASN A 183 47.81 5.19 -14.79
CA ASN A 183 48.69 6.33 -14.54
C ASN A 183 50.06 5.93 -13.93
N LEU A 184 50.69 4.88 -14.49
CA LEU A 184 52.07 4.60 -14.13
C LEU A 184 52.92 4.24 -15.38
N VAL A 185 52.98 5.18 -16.34
CA VAL A 185 54.09 5.27 -17.33
C VAL A 185 54.33 6.73 -17.71
N ARG A 186 55.21 7.39 -16.98
CA ARG A 186 56.12 8.40 -17.55
C ARG A 186 57.30 8.61 -16.61
#